data_af9968fde4d558739047652bd37acaae
#
_entry.id   af9968fde4d558739047652bd37acaae
#
_cell.length_a   1.000
_cell.length_b   1.000
_cell.length_c   1.000
_cell.angle_alpha   90.00
_cell.angle_beta   90.00
_cell.angle_gamma   90.00
#
_symmetry.space_group_name_H-M   'P 1'
#
loop_
_entity.id
_entity.type
_entity.pdbx_description
1 polymer ?
#
loop_
_entity_poly.entity_id
_entity_poly.type
_entity_poly.pdbx_seq_one_letter_code
_entity_poly.pdbx_strand_id
1 'polypeptide(L)'
;MNLSFIIGIFAGFGLVIYGIMESGTDATQIYNSFINFPSMFITFGGAISATIMSVPVKYLKDIPKNMKVLMKKEKINLNLYIDAIEELAKEARLKGLLILEEKVNQIELKDEFLRYCVMLIVDAIEPTKVRAQIENEIDCIEARHSSAWKVFDTLGSFGPAFGMLGTLIGLINMLANMSADGGAEALGKGMAVALVTTFYGSVLTNMICAPISNRLKAKHDEELVAKELIMEGVLSIQSGENPKYIREKLNSYITYNERGLTSTTNDEESTGKKPKRGLGRKAKA
;
A
#
# COMPACT_ATOMS: atom_id res chain seq x y z
N MET A 1 11.98 4.67 4.59
CA MET A 1 10.99 4.34 5.64
C MET A 1 9.76 5.21 5.41
N ASN A 2 8.59 4.63 5.31
CA ASN A 2 7.36 5.40 5.08
C ASN A 2 6.95 6.15 6.36
N LEU A 3 7.53 7.33 6.55
CA LEU A 3 7.37 8.17 7.74
C LEU A 3 5.89 8.46 8.04
N SER A 4 5.08 8.72 7.00
CA SER A 4 3.64 9.00 7.13
C SER A 4 2.85 7.84 7.75
N PHE A 5 3.19 6.59 7.42
CA PHE A 5 2.54 5.41 8.00
C PHE A 5 2.86 5.27 9.49
N ILE A 6 4.13 5.44 9.85
CA ILE A 6 4.57 5.35 11.25
C ILE A 6 3.97 6.50 12.07
N ILE A 7 4.04 7.73 11.57
CA ILE A 7 3.44 8.90 12.24
C ILE A 7 1.93 8.70 12.41
N GLY A 8 1.24 8.19 11.38
CA GLY A 8 -0.21 7.93 11.44
C GLY A 8 -0.58 6.92 12.53
N ILE A 9 0.16 5.82 12.66
CA ILE A 9 -0.06 4.83 13.72
C ILE A 9 0.16 5.46 15.10
N PHE A 10 1.33 6.09 15.32
CA PHE A 10 1.64 6.68 16.62
C PHE A 10 0.70 7.82 16.99
N ALA A 11 0.33 8.68 16.03
CA ALA A 11 -0.65 9.75 16.25
C ALA A 11 -2.03 9.18 16.58
N GLY A 12 -2.49 8.15 15.87
CA GLY A 12 -3.79 7.50 16.12
C GLY A 12 -3.85 6.89 17.52
N PHE A 13 -2.87 6.07 17.90
CA PHE A 13 -2.80 5.52 19.25
C PHE A 13 -2.64 6.61 20.31
N GLY A 14 -1.77 7.60 20.07
CA GLY A 14 -1.54 8.72 20.98
C GLY A 14 -2.81 9.54 21.26
N LEU A 15 -3.59 9.85 20.21
CA LEU A 15 -4.84 10.59 20.36
C LEU A 15 -5.92 9.78 21.09
N VAL A 16 -6.03 8.47 20.84
CA VAL A 16 -6.95 7.60 21.59
C VAL A 16 -6.57 7.55 23.08
N ILE A 17 -5.28 7.34 23.37
CA ILE A 17 -4.79 7.32 24.75
C ILE A 17 -5.00 8.68 25.42
N TYR A 18 -4.71 9.79 24.72
CA TYR A 18 -4.92 11.14 25.21
C TYR A 18 -6.42 11.40 25.53
N GLY A 19 -7.32 10.99 24.64
CA GLY A 19 -8.76 11.10 24.86
C GLY A 19 -9.25 10.30 26.07
N ILE A 20 -8.67 9.12 26.30
CA ILE A 20 -8.96 8.31 27.51
C ILE A 20 -8.46 9.02 28.76
N MET A 21 -7.25 9.61 28.73
CA MET A 21 -6.68 10.34 29.88
C MET A 21 -7.47 11.61 30.21
N GLU A 22 -7.95 12.35 29.23
CA GLU A 22 -8.72 13.58 29.43
C GLU A 22 -10.14 13.30 29.99
N SER A 23 -10.60 12.05 29.96
CA SER A 23 -11.91 11.65 30.54
C SER A 23 -11.97 11.74 32.07
N GLY A 24 -10.92 12.26 32.73
CA GLY A 24 -10.91 12.61 34.16
C GLY A 24 -10.68 11.44 35.10
N THR A 25 -10.18 10.31 34.61
CA THR A 25 -9.87 9.12 35.38
C THR A 25 -8.37 9.07 35.73
N ASP A 26 -8.04 8.68 36.97
CA ASP A 26 -6.64 8.46 37.37
C ASP A 26 -5.97 7.39 36.49
N ALA A 27 -4.68 7.57 36.16
CA ALA A 27 -3.92 6.64 35.31
C ALA A 27 -4.01 5.17 35.78
N THR A 28 -4.11 4.95 37.09
CA THR A 28 -4.27 3.61 37.71
C THR A 28 -5.66 3.00 37.39
N GLN A 29 -6.70 3.83 37.39
CA GLN A 29 -8.06 3.39 37.04
C GLN A 29 -8.17 3.09 35.56
N ILE A 30 -7.56 3.90 34.70
CA ILE A 30 -7.47 3.64 33.25
C ILE A 30 -6.81 2.29 32.98
N TYR A 31 -5.64 2.04 33.59
CA TYR A 31 -4.96 0.76 33.45
C TYR A 31 -5.86 -0.42 33.84
N ASN A 32 -6.48 -0.36 35.01
CA ASN A 32 -7.36 -1.44 35.50
C ASN A 32 -8.65 -1.61 34.68
N SER A 33 -9.15 -0.53 34.08
CA SER A 33 -10.40 -0.58 33.28
C SER A 33 -10.14 -1.06 31.84
N PHE A 34 -9.04 -0.64 31.21
CA PHE A 34 -8.76 -0.94 29.81
C PHE A 34 -7.87 -2.16 29.61
N ILE A 35 -7.09 -2.61 30.61
CA ILE A 35 -6.30 -3.85 30.51
C ILE A 35 -7.06 -4.97 31.21
N ASN A 36 -7.79 -5.72 30.40
CA ASN A 36 -8.58 -6.87 30.85
C ASN A 36 -8.11 -8.13 30.12
N PHE A 37 -7.40 -9.02 30.79
CA PHE A 37 -6.85 -10.23 30.18
C PHE A 37 -7.91 -11.15 29.57
N PRO A 38 -9.05 -11.47 30.25
CA PRO A 38 -10.13 -12.21 29.64
C PRO A 38 -10.61 -11.61 28.30
N SER A 39 -10.82 -10.30 28.26
CA SER A 39 -11.24 -9.56 27.05
C SER A 39 -10.20 -9.67 25.93
N MET A 40 -8.91 -9.58 26.28
CA MET A 40 -7.81 -9.77 25.31
C MET A 40 -7.80 -11.16 24.70
N PHE A 41 -7.94 -12.20 25.52
CA PHE A 41 -7.97 -13.58 25.03
C PHE A 41 -9.20 -13.85 24.16
N ILE A 42 -10.36 -13.35 24.52
CA ILE A 42 -11.58 -13.50 23.72
C ILE A 42 -11.40 -12.84 22.36
N THR A 43 -10.98 -11.58 22.32
CA THR A 43 -10.96 -10.79 21.09
C THR A 43 -9.76 -11.13 20.22
N PHE A 44 -8.53 -10.95 20.74
CA PHE A 44 -7.32 -11.21 19.94
C PHE A 44 -7.10 -12.71 19.73
N GLY A 45 -7.25 -13.52 20.79
CA GLY A 45 -7.08 -14.97 20.69
C GLY A 45 -8.10 -15.59 19.74
N GLY A 46 -9.37 -15.20 19.86
CA GLY A 46 -10.45 -15.65 18.98
C GLY A 46 -10.22 -15.22 17.52
N ALA A 47 -9.94 -13.93 17.27
CA ALA A 47 -9.72 -13.42 15.93
C ALA A 47 -8.49 -14.08 15.26
N ILE A 48 -7.39 -14.23 15.98
CA ILE A 48 -6.17 -14.90 15.47
C ILE A 48 -6.47 -16.39 15.17
N SER A 49 -7.13 -17.11 16.07
CA SER A 49 -7.48 -18.52 15.87
C SER A 49 -8.38 -18.69 14.65
N ALA A 50 -9.41 -17.87 14.50
CA ALA A 50 -10.31 -17.88 13.35
C ALA A 50 -9.57 -17.57 12.04
N THR A 51 -8.61 -16.62 12.08
CA THR A 51 -7.77 -16.30 10.91
C THR A 51 -6.89 -17.49 10.53
N ILE A 52 -6.26 -18.16 11.50
CA ILE A 52 -5.43 -19.36 11.25
C ILE A 52 -6.26 -20.48 10.60
N MET A 53 -7.52 -20.65 11.02
CA MET A 53 -8.43 -21.63 10.42
C MET A 53 -8.88 -21.25 9.01
N SER A 54 -8.97 -19.95 8.71
CA SER A 54 -9.51 -19.44 7.45
C SER A 54 -8.48 -19.25 6.34
N VAL A 55 -7.20 -19.12 6.70
CA VAL A 55 -6.13 -18.73 5.77
C VAL A 55 -5.06 -19.84 5.71
N PRO A 56 -4.59 -20.22 4.50
CA PRO A 56 -3.48 -21.19 4.36
C PRO A 56 -2.23 -20.74 5.13
N VAL A 57 -1.58 -21.70 5.80
CA VAL A 57 -0.40 -21.46 6.64
C VAL A 57 0.75 -20.79 5.88
N LYS A 58 0.85 -21.03 4.57
CA LYS A 58 1.84 -20.37 3.69
C LYS A 58 1.74 -18.83 3.78
N TYR A 59 0.53 -18.28 3.73
CA TYR A 59 0.32 -16.82 3.76
C TYR A 59 0.60 -16.22 5.14
N LEU A 60 0.37 -16.98 6.21
CA LEU A 60 0.72 -16.57 7.56
C LEU A 60 2.24 -16.46 7.76
N LYS A 61 3.02 -17.36 7.14
CA LYS A 61 4.49 -17.31 7.17
C LYS A 61 5.05 -16.12 6.41
N ASP A 62 4.34 -15.59 5.43
CA ASP A 62 4.77 -14.44 4.62
C ASP A 62 4.49 -13.08 5.31
N ILE A 63 3.76 -13.06 6.44
CA ILE A 63 3.46 -11.81 7.18
C ILE A 63 4.71 -10.97 7.48
N PRO A 64 5.82 -11.52 8.03
CA PRO A 64 7.01 -10.72 8.31
C PRO A 64 7.64 -10.11 7.06
N LYS A 65 7.58 -10.81 5.92
CA LYS A 65 8.06 -10.33 4.62
C LYS A 65 7.20 -9.17 4.13
N ASN A 66 5.88 -9.30 4.22
CA ASN A 66 4.91 -8.27 3.81
C ASN A 66 5.04 -7.00 4.67
N MET A 67 5.29 -7.15 5.97
CA MET A 67 5.58 -6.02 6.87
C MET A 67 6.86 -5.28 6.49
N LYS A 68 7.92 -5.99 6.06
CA LYS A 68 9.13 -5.36 5.54
C LYS A 68 8.87 -4.56 4.26
N VAL A 69 8.00 -5.05 3.38
CA VAL A 69 7.59 -4.34 2.14
C VAL A 69 6.89 -3.03 2.48
N LEU A 70 6.03 -2.99 3.52
CA LEU A 70 5.39 -1.75 3.98
C LEU A 70 6.39 -0.68 4.43
N MET A 71 7.49 -1.11 5.05
CA MET A 71 8.52 -0.19 5.58
C MET A 71 9.48 0.31 4.50
N LYS A 72 9.61 -0.38 3.36
CA LYS A 72 10.45 0.07 2.25
C LYS A 72 9.83 1.30 1.58
N LYS A 73 10.66 2.33 1.39
CA LYS A 73 10.33 3.52 0.64
C LYS A 73 10.80 3.31 -0.81
N GLU A 74 10.09 2.51 -1.55
CA GLU A 74 10.27 2.48 -3.01
C GLU A 74 9.11 3.28 -3.61
N LYS A 75 9.42 4.42 -4.19
CA LYS A 75 8.50 5.14 -5.06
C LYS A 75 8.84 4.70 -6.47
N ILE A 76 7.93 4.01 -7.14
CA ILE A 76 8.07 3.65 -8.55
C ILE A 76 8.07 4.95 -9.35
N ASN A 77 9.16 5.21 -10.07
CA ASN A 77 9.26 6.38 -10.92
C ASN A 77 8.92 5.99 -12.36
N LEU A 78 7.68 6.21 -12.76
CA LEU A 78 7.18 5.86 -14.09
C LEU A 78 7.96 6.56 -15.22
N ASN A 79 8.51 7.76 -14.97
CA ASN A 79 9.33 8.46 -15.97
C ASN A 79 10.56 7.68 -16.38
N LEU A 80 11.21 6.98 -15.44
CA LEU A 80 12.38 6.12 -15.75
C LEU A 80 12.01 4.98 -16.69
N TYR A 81 10.82 4.41 -16.52
CA TYR A 81 10.31 3.36 -17.42
C TYR A 81 10.01 3.91 -18.81
N ILE A 82 9.40 5.11 -18.90
CA ILE A 82 9.11 5.75 -20.19
C ILE A 82 10.42 6.08 -20.93
N ASP A 83 11.41 6.63 -20.23
CA ASP A 83 12.71 6.95 -20.82
C ASP A 83 13.41 5.68 -21.34
N ALA A 84 13.40 4.61 -20.54
CA ALA A 84 13.95 3.32 -20.92
C ALA A 84 13.24 2.71 -22.15
N ILE A 85 11.92 2.73 -22.18
CA ILE A 85 11.13 2.21 -23.30
C ILE A 85 11.33 3.05 -24.57
N GLU A 86 11.43 4.38 -24.45
CA GLU A 86 11.72 5.25 -25.59
C GLU A 86 13.11 4.97 -26.16
N GLU A 87 14.13 4.75 -25.30
CA GLU A 87 15.48 4.38 -25.73
C GLU A 87 15.46 3.02 -26.45
N LEU A 88 14.82 2.00 -25.87
CA LEU A 88 14.64 0.70 -26.53
C LEU A 88 13.93 0.82 -27.88
N ALA A 89 12.87 1.64 -27.96
CA ALA A 89 12.14 1.88 -29.21
C ALA A 89 13.04 2.51 -30.29
N LYS A 90 13.92 3.45 -29.92
CA LYS A 90 14.88 4.07 -30.85
C LYS A 90 15.88 3.03 -31.39
N GLU A 91 16.44 2.21 -30.52
CA GLU A 91 17.38 1.16 -30.91
C GLU A 91 16.72 0.09 -31.78
N ALA A 92 15.50 -0.37 -31.40
CA ALA A 92 14.74 -1.34 -32.19
C ALA A 92 14.44 -0.83 -33.60
N ARG A 93 14.12 0.46 -33.75
CA ARG A 93 13.82 1.06 -35.06
C ARG A 93 15.06 1.20 -35.95
N LEU A 94 16.23 1.40 -35.36
CA LEU A 94 17.50 1.57 -36.10
C LEU A 94 18.13 0.24 -36.50
N LYS A 95 18.08 -0.74 -35.60
CA LYS A 95 18.89 -1.99 -35.70
C LYS A 95 18.04 -3.27 -35.65
N GLY A 96 16.70 -3.13 -35.56
CA GLY A 96 15.79 -4.26 -35.44
C GLY A 96 15.62 -4.74 -33.98
N LEU A 97 14.67 -5.68 -33.76
CA LEU A 97 14.29 -6.15 -32.41
C LEU A 97 15.40 -6.95 -31.70
N LEU A 98 16.27 -7.64 -32.44
CA LEU A 98 17.32 -8.50 -31.87
C LEU A 98 18.33 -7.74 -31.00
N ILE A 99 18.59 -6.47 -31.28
CA ILE A 99 19.51 -5.65 -30.47
C ILE A 99 18.99 -5.41 -29.04
N LEU A 100 17.68 -5.55 -28.84
CA LEU A 100 17.06 -5.30 -27.54
C LEU A 100 17.51 -6.30 -26.47
N GLU A 101 17.91 -7.51 -26.85
CA GLU A 101 18.45 -8.52 -25.92
C GLU A 101 19.71 -7.98 -25.19
N GLU A 102 20.60 -7.32 -25.92
CA GLU A 102 21.79 -6.71 -25.35
C GLU A 102 21.46 -5.43 -24.60
N LYS A 103 20.65 -4.56 -25.21
CA LYS A 103 20.31 -3.23 -24.70
C LYS A 103 19.53 -3.27 -23.38
N VAL A 104 18.59 -4.17 -23.21
CA VAL A 104 17.81 -4.29 -21.96
C VAL A 104 18.70 -4.61 -20.76
N ASN A 105 19.84 -5.27 -20.97
CA ASN A 105 20.80 -5.56 -19.92
C ASN A 105 21.74 -4.37 -19.60
N GLN A 106 21.85 -3.38 -20.50
CA GLN A 106 22.69 -2.19 -20.36
C GLN A 106 21.97 -1.01 -19.73
N ILE A 107 20.62 -1.01 -19.74
CA ILE A 107 19.80 0.05 -19.14
C ILE A 107 20.00 0.07 -17.63
N GLU A 108 20.08 1.27 -17.05
CA GLU A 108 20.22 1.47 -15.60
C GLU A 108 19.04 0.88 -14.80
N LEU A 109 17.86 0.82 -15.42
CA LEU A 109 16.65 0.27 -14.83
C LEU A 109 16.69 -1.26 -14.84
N LYS A 110 17.12 -1.87 -13.72
CA LYS A 110 17.17 -3.33 -13.55
C LYS A 110 15.81 -3.88 -13.11
N ASP A 111 14.84 -3.89 -14.01
CA ASP A 111 13.53 -4.51 -13.79
C ASP A 111 13.44 -5.84 -14.54
N GLU A 112 13.27 -6.94 -13.80
CA GLU A 112 13.16 -8.29 -14.36
C GLU A 112 11.93 -8.46 -15.25
N PHE A 113 10.83 -7.76 -14.92
CA PHE A 113 9.60 -7.83 -15.71
C PHE A 113 9.75 -7.11 -17.05
N LEU A 114 10.39 -5.93 -17.09
CA LEU A 114 10.71 -5.24 -18.35
C LEU A 114 11.59 -6.13 -19.23
N ARG A 115 12.61 -6.73 -18.64
CA ARG A 115 13.49 -7.66 -19.35
C ARG A 115 12.70 -8.84 -19.92
N TYR A 116 11.86 -9.47 -19.12
CA TYR A 116 11.01 -10.57 -19.57
C TYR A 116 10.12 -10.17 -20.75
N CYS A 117 9.43 -9.04 -20.67
CA CYS A 117 8.57 -8.56 -21.74
C CYS A 117 9.35 -8.26 -23.03
N VAL A 118 10.55 -7.67 -22.92
CA VAL A 118 11.43 -7.39 -24.08
C VAL A 118 11.88 -8.69 -24.74
N MET A 119 12.24 -9.72 -23.96
CA MET A 119 12.65 -11.01 -24.53
C MET A 119 11.54 -11.66 -25.34
N LEU A 120 10.28 -11.56 -24.94
CA LEU A 120 9.15 -12.09 -25.70
C LEU A 120 9.04 -11.51 -27.13
N ILE A 121 9.36 -10.21 -27.30
CA ILE A 121 9.33 -9.59 -28.62
C ILE A 121 10.58 -9.86 -29.44
N VAL A 122 11.73 -10.08 -28.78
CA VAL A 122 12.98 -10.51 -29.42
C VAL A 122 12.83 -11.91 -30.03
N ASP A 123 12.12 -12.82 -29.35
CA ASP A 123 11.80 -14.17 -29.80
C ASP A 123 10.79 -14.21 -30.95
N ALA A 124 10.38 -13.04 -31.49
CA ALA A 124 9.45 -12.90 -32.60
C ALA A 124 8.09 -13.59 -32.36
N ILE A 125 7.63 -13.65 -31.12
CA ILE A 125 6.30 -14.18 -30.77
C ILE A 125 5.23 -13.22 -31.32
N GLU A 126 4.12 -13.78 -31.80
CA GLU A 126 2.98 -13.01 -32.31
C GLU A 126 2.43 -12.01 -31.25
N PRO A 127 2.15 -10.75 -31.63
CA PRO A 127 1.74 -9.69 -30.68
C PRO A 127 0.54 -10.06 -29.80
N THR A 128 -0.42 -10.79 -30.33
CA THR A 128 -1.60 -11.27 -29.58
C THR A 128 -1.21 -12.24 -28.46
N LYS A 129 -0.24 -13.13 -28.74
CA LYS A 129 0.29 -14.07 -27.76
C LYS A 129 1.19 -13.40 -26.72
N VAL A 130 2.00 -12.41 -27.16
CA VAL A 130 2.82 -11.60 -26.24
C VAL A 130 1.92 -10.88 -25.24
N ARG A 131 0.86 -10.20 -25.73
CA ARG A 131 -0.12 -9.54 -24.87
C ARG A 131 -0.72 -10.51 -23.85
N ALA A 132 -1.27 -11.61 -24.32
CA ALA A 132 -1.92 -12.61 -23.46
C ALA A 132 -0.96 -13.20 -22.41
N GLN A 133 0.30 -13.39 -22.77
CA GLN A 133 1.31 -13.93 -21.86
C GLN A 133 1.72 -12.91 -20.78
N ILE A 134 1.84 -11.63 -21.15
CA ILE A 134 2.16 -10.56 -20.19
C ILE A 134 0.95 -10.32 -19.26
N GLU A 135 -0.27 -10.29 -19.78
CA GLU A 135 -1.49 -10.16 -18.96
C GLU A 135 -1.60 -11.31 -17.95
N ASN A 136 -1.35 -12.54 -18.37
CA ASN A 136 -1.35 -13.69 -17.47
C ASN A 136 -0.26 -13.59 -16.36
N GLU A 137 0.93 -13.06 -16.69
CA GLU A 137 1.97 -12.83 -15.66
C GLU A 137 1.55 -11.72 -14.68
N ILE A 138 0.90 -10.65 -15.16
CA ILE A 138 0.33 -9.60 -14.32
C ILE A 138 -0.73 -10.19 -13.37
N ASP A 139 -1.66 -11.00 -13.88
CA ASP A 139 -2.68 -11.68 -13.06
C ASP A 139 -2.04 -12.59 -12.00
N CYS A 140 -0.99 -13.30 -12.36
CA CYS A 140 -0.23 -14.13 -11.42
C CYS A 140 0.46 -13.30 -10.32
N ILE A 141 0.97 -12.11 -10.65
CA ILE A 141 1.54 -11.17 -9.68
C ILE A 141 0.44 -10.66 -8.74
N GLU A 142 -0.71 -10.25 -9.29
CA GLU A 142 -1.87 -9.82 -8.51
C GLU A 142 -2.35 -10.92 -7.55
N ALA A 143 -2.51 -12.14 -8.04
CA ALA A 143 -2.90 -13.28 -7.21
C ALA A 143 -1.92 -13.54 -6.05
N ARG A 144 -0.62 -13.39 -6.29
CA ARG A 144 0.41 -13.49 -5.24
C ARG A 144 0.34 -12.36 -4.24
N HIS A 145 0.18 -11.12 -4.70
CA HIS A 145 0.12 -9.94 -3.83
C HIS A 145 -1.20 -9.89 -3.05
N SER A 146 -2.32 -10.29 -3.65
CA SER A 146 -3.62 -10.31 -2.97
C SER A 146 -3.61 -11.19 -1.73
N SER A 147 -2.85 -12.27 -1.73
CA SER A 147 -2.69 -13.13 -0.57
C SER A 147 -2.07 -12.39 0.64
N ALA A 148 -1.27 -11.35 0.41
CA ALA A 148 -0.59 -10.59 1.46
C ALA A 148 -1.57 -9.74 2.28
N TRP A 149 -2.47 -9.01 1.64
CA TRP A 149 -3.46 -8.19 2.36
C TRP A 149 -4.68 -8.97 2.82
N LYS A 150 -5.03 -10.06 2.13
CA LYS A 150 -6.16 -10.91 2.48
C LYS A 150 -6.08 -11.45 3.92
N VAL A 151 -4.87 -11.73 4.42
CA VAL A 151 -4.66 -12.13 5.81
C VAL A 151 -5.12 -11.04 6.78
N PHE A 152 -4.74 -9.78 6.51
CA PHE A 152 -5.12 -8.63 7.34
C PHE A 152 -6.61 -8.30 7.19
N ASP A 153 -7.18 -8.40 5.98
CA ASP A 153 -8.62 -8.21 5.77
C ASP A 153 -9.42 -9.27 6.56
N THR A 154 -8.97 -10.53 6.53
CA THR A 154 -9.60 -11.62 7.28
C THR A 154 -9.50 -11.41 8.78
N LEU A 155 -8.29 -11.09 9.29
CA LEU A 155 -8.09 -10.78 10.72
C LEU A 155 -8.94 -9.58 11.16
N GLY A 156 -8.98 -8.54 10.33
CA GLY A 156 -9.80 -7.34 10.58
C GLY A 156 -11.29 -7.63 10.61
N SER A 157 -11.80 -8.54 9.78
CA SER A 157 -13.21 -8.93 9.79
C SER A 157 -13.62 -9.69 11.05
N PHE A 158 -12.70 -10.46 11.63
CA PHE A 158 -12.95 -11.19 12.87
C PHE A 158 -12.86 -10.30 14.13
N GLY A 159 -12.17 -9.17 14.10
CA GLY A 159 -12.05 -8.26 15.24
C GLY A 159 -13.39 -7.87 15.85
N PRO A 160 -14.30 -7.22 15.12
CA PRO A 160 -15.63 -6.85 15.62
C PRO A 160 -16.50 -8.06 15.96
N ALA A 161 -16.37 -9.17 15.21
CA ALA A 161 -17.14 -10.38 15.46
C ALA A 161 -16.83 -10.98 16.84
N PHE A 162 -15.53 -11.11 17.18
CA PHE A 162 -15.12 -11.57 18.52
C PHE A 162 -15.32 -10.49 19.59
N GLY A 163 -15.27 -9.20 19.23
CA GLY A 163 -15.70 -8.10 20.11
C GLY A 163 -17.15 -8.26 20.55
N MET A 164 -18.05 -8.52 19.60
CA MET A 164 -19.47 -8.76 19.86
C MET A 164 -19.70 -10.05 20.66
N LEU A 165 -18.97 -11.11 20.34
CA LEU A 165 -19.04 -12.35 21.12
C LEU A 165 -18.61 -12.12 22.58
N GLY A 166 -17.60 -11.28 22.81
CA GLY A 166 -17.18 -10.88 24.15
C GLY A 166 -18.25 -10.08 24.89
N THR A 167 -19.05 -9.23 24.19
CA THR A 167 -20.19 -8.56 24.84
C THR A 167 -21.22 -9.55 25.34
N LEU A 168 -21.55 -10.57 24.55
CA LEU A 168 -22.50 -11.60 24.96
C LEU A 168 -21.99 -12.37 26.18
N ILE A 169 -20.71 -12.76 26.18
CA ILE A 169 -20.08 -13.45 27.32
C ILE A 169 -20.13 -12.57 28.57
N GLY A 170 -19.78 -11.27 28.45
CA GLY A 170 -19.82 -10.31 29.55
C GLY A 170 -21.23 -10.16 30.15
N LEU A 171 -22.25 -10.03 29.28
CA LEU A 171 -23.65 -9.93 29.71
C LEU A 171 -24.18 -11.21 30.33
N ILE A 172 -23.82 -12.40 29.78
CA ILE A 172 -24.20 -13.69 30.36
C ILE A 172 -23.61 -13.81 31.76
N ASN A 173 -22.33 -13.51 31.94
CA ASN A 173 -21.67 -13.55 33.24
C ASN A 173 -22.27 -12.53 34.23
N MET A 174 -22.65 -11.34 33.74
CA MET A 174 -23.34 -10.33 34.53
C MET A 174 -24.67 -10.85 35.05
N LEU A 175 -25.50 -11.41 34.19
CA LEU A 175 -26.81 -11.95 34.55
C LEU A 175 -26.71 -13.16 35.47
N ALA A 176 -25.78 -14.06 35.25
CA ALA A 176 -25.54 -15.25 36.07
C ALA A 176 -25.17 -14.91 37.52
N ASN A 177 -24.50 -13.78 37.74
CA ASN A 177 -24.04 -13.35 39.08
C ASN A 177 -24.90 -12.26 39.72
N MET A 178 -26.04 -11.88 39.10
CA MET A 178 -26.88 -10.77 39.56
C MET A 178 -27.54 -11.03 40.92
N SER A 179 -27.81 -12.28 41.23
CA SER A 179 -28.49 -12.72 42.46
C SER A 179 -27.52 -13.12 43.59
N ALA A 180 -26.20 -13.05 43.37
CA ALA A 180 -25.21 -13.40 44.37
C ALA A 180 -24.89 -12.24 45.32
N ASP A 181 -24.45 -12.53 46.54
CA ASP A 181 -23.91 -11.52 47.47
C ASP A 181 -22.73 -10.80 46.82
N GLY A 182 -22.85 -9.47 46.64
CA GLY A 182 -21.87 -8.70 45.87
C GLY A 182 -22.30 -8.34 44.44
N GLY A 183 -23.60 -8.41 44.11
CA GLY A 183 -24.19 -8.20 42.80
C GLY A 183 -23.74 -6.95 42.05
N ALA A 184 -23.50 -5.83 42.72
CA ALA A 184 -23.06 -4.59 42.09
C ALA A 184 -21.63 -4.69 41.52
N GLU A 185 -20.71 -5.39 42.20
CA GLU A 185 -19.33 -5.60 41.72
C GLU A 185 -19.31 -6.61 40.54
N ALA A 186 -20.10 -7.65 40.61
CA ALA A 186 -20.26 -8.61 39.52
C ALA A 186 -20.85 -7.99 38.25
N LEU A 187 -21.84 -7.08 38.43
CA LEU A 187 -22.42 -6.29 37.35
C LEU A 187 -21.33 -5.42 36.67
N GLY A 188 -20.52 -4.70 37.46
CA GLY A 188 -19.44 -3.88 36.92
C GLY A 188 -18.39 -4.69 36.15
N LYS A 189 -17.99 -5.84 36.68
CA LYS A 189 -17.02 -6.73 36.00
C LYS A 189 -17.57 -7.29 34.65
N GLY A 190 -18.82 -7.74 34.64
CA GLY A 190 -19.45 -8.24 33.40
C GLY A 190 -19.56 -7.16 32.32
N MET A 191 -20.00 -5.95 32.71
CA MET A 191 -20.07 -4.81 31.81
C MET A 191 -18.68 -4.40 31.29
N ALA A 192 -17.67 -4.38 32.14
CA ALA A 192 -16.31 -4.06 31.72
C ALA A 192 -15.79 -5.02 30.66
N VAL A 193 -15.98 -6.33 30.84
CA VAL A 193 -15.62 -7.33 29.82
C VAL A 193 -16.36 -7.06 28.51
N ALA A 194 -17.68 -6.80 28.56
CA ALA A 194 -18.48 -6.54 27.37
C ALA A 194 -17.99 -5.32 26.58
N LEU A 195 -17.73 -4.19 27.25
CA LEU A 195 -17.30 -2.95 26.59
C LEU A 195 -15.85 -3.03 26.07
N VAL A 196 -14.95 -3.59 26.88
CA VAL A 196 -13.52 -3.68 26.54
C VAL A 196 -13.27 -4.63 25.38
N THR A 197 -14.02 -5.72 25.26
CA THR A 197 -13.89 -6.62 24.10
C THR A 197 -14.27 -5.93 22.79
N THR A 198 -15.33 -5.14 22.78
CA THR A 198 -15.73 -4.36 21.61
C THR A 198 -14.71 -3.29 21.26
N PHE A 199 -14.16 -2.61 22.27
CA PHE A 199 -13.06 -1.66 22.07
C PHE A 199 -11.86 -2.31 21.44
N TYR A 200 -11.41 -3.46 21.95
CA TYR A 200 -10.28 -4.21 21.35
C TYR A 200 -10.56 -4.65 19.93
N GLY A 201 -11.77 -5.14 19.63
CA GLY A 201 -12.18 -5.51 18.28
C GLY A 201 -12.09 -4.34 17.31
N SER A 202 -12.56 -3.17 17.73
CA SER A 202 -12.47 -1.94 16.93
C SER A 202 -11.05 -1.45 16.72
N VAL A 203 -10.21 -1.49 17.75
CA VAL A 203 -8.78 -1.14 17.65
C VAL A 203 -8.05 -2.08 16.69
N LEU A 204 -8.24 -3.39 16.84
CA LEU A 204 -7.62 -4.39 15.96
C LEU A 204 -7.96 -4.13 14.50
N THR A 205 -9.23 -3.89 14.21
CA THR A 205 -9.69 -3.71 12.82
C THR A 205 -9.25 -2.37 12.25
N ASN A 206 -9.59 -1.26 12.91
CA ASN A 206 -9.48 0.07 12.32
C ASN A 206 -8.10 0.71 12.49
N MET A 207 -7.35 0.35 13.53
CA MET A 207 -6.04 0.94 13.81
C MET A 207 -4.88 0.04 13.39
N ILE A 208 -5.10 -1.27 13.22
CA ILE A 208 -4.04 -2.22 12.87
C ILE A 208 -4.30 -2.82 11.49
N CYS A 209 -5.37 -3.61 11.33
CA CYS A 209 -5.58 -4.41 10.13
C CYS A 209 -5.88 -3.57 8.88
N ALA A 210 -6.84 -2.65 8.97
CA ALA A 210 -7.27 -1.85 7.83
C ALA A 210 -6.16 -0.94 7.27
N PRO A 211 -5.38 -0.20 8.08
CA PRO A 211 -4.27 0.61 7.56
C PRO A 211 -3.18 -0.23 6.88
N ILE A 212 -2.87 -1.41 7.42
CA ILE A 212 -1.89 -2.33 6.83
C ILE A 212 -2.39 -2.85 5.49
N SER A 213 -3.61 -3.37 5.44
CA SER A 213 -4.22 -3.90 4.22
C SER A 213 -4.30 -2.85 3.12
N ASN A 214 -4.86 -1.67 3.44
CA ASN A 214 -4.99 -0.59 2.47
C ASN A 214 -3.65 -0.10 1.94
N ARG A 215 -2.61 -0.09 2.78
CA ARG A 215 -1.27 0.30 2.34
C ARG A 215 -0.62 -0.73 1.42
N LEU A 216 -0.86 -2.02 1.67
CA LEU A 216 -0.40 -3.09 0.77
C LEU A 216 -1.12 -3.00 -0.58
N LYS A 217 -2.44 -2.77 -0.58
CA LYS A 217 -3.22 -2.56 -1.80
C LYS A 217 -2.71 -1.37 -2.61
N ALA A 218 -2.52 -0.21 -1.96
CA ALA A 218 -2.01 0.98 -2.63
C ALA A 218 -0.62 0.77 -3.28
N LYS A 219 0.28 0.02 -2.61
CA LYS A 219 1.58 -0.32 -3.22
C LYS A 219 1.46 -1.27 -4.40
N HIS A 220 0.53 -2.21 -4.32
CA HIS A 220 0.24 -3.11 -5.43
C HIS A 220 -0.29 -2.34 -6.63
N ASP A 221 -1.25 -1.43 -6.41
CA ASP A 221 -1.83 -0.60 -7.46
C ASP A 221 -0.76 0.25 -8.17
N GLU A 222 0.18 0.85 -7.39
CA GLU A 222 1.33 1.59 -7.95
C GLU A 222 2.21 0.67 -8.83
N GLU A 223 2.45 -0.58 -8.41
CA GLU A 223 3.23 -1.54 -9.18
C GLU A 223 2.49 -2.02 -10.43
N LEU A 224 1.18 -2.25 -10.33
CA LEU A 224 0.34 -2.68 -11.44
C LEU A 224 0.36 -1.65 -12.59
N VAL A 225 0.21 -0.37 -12.28
CA VAL A 225 0.32 0.71 -13.26
C VAL A 225 1.67 0.67 -14.00
N ALA A 226 2.76 0.40 -13.29
CA ALA A 226 4.08 0.28 -13.93
C ALA A 226 4.16 -0.94 -14.87
N LYS A 227 3.56 -2.08 -14.47
CA LYS A 227 3.53 -3.29 -15.31
C LYS A 227 2.68 -3.10 -16.57
N GLU A 228 1.53 -2.45 -16.45
CA GLU A 228 0.67 -2.10 -17.59
C GLU A 228 1.39 -1.13 -18.55
N LEU A 229 2.09 -0.13 -18.02
CA LEU A 229 2.90 0.80 -18.81
C LEU A 229 4.00 0.06 -19.59
N ILE A 230 4.69 -0.89 -18.96
CA ILE A 230 5.72 -1.72 -19.60
C ILE A 230 5.08 -2.55 -20.72
N MET A 231 3.96 -3.22 -20.46
CA MET A 231 3.25 -4.02 -21.45
C MET A 231 2.90 -3.20 -22.69
N GLU A 232 2.25 -2.06 -22.49
CA GLU A 232 1.83 -1.19 -23.58
C GLU A 232 3.03 -0.64 -24.38
N GLY A 233 4.11 -0.27 -23.67
CA GLY A 233 5.35 0.19 -24.30
C GLY A 233 6.03 -0.89 -25.16
N VAL A 234 6.16 -2.10 -24.63
CA VAL A 234 6.79 -3.23 -25.35
C VAL A 234 5.97 -3.64 -26.55
N LEU A 235 4.63 -3.70 -26.45
CA LEU A 235 3.75 -3.98 -27.61
C LEU A 235 3.83 -2.88 -28.67
N SER A 236 3.98 -1.62 -28.26
CA SER A 236 4.18 -0.50 -29.18
C SER A 236 5.53 -0.59 -29.90
N ILE A 237 6.61 -1.06 -29.23
CA ILE A 237 7.89 -1.35 -29.86
C ILE A 237 7.75 -2.46 -30.90
N GLN A 238 7.07 -3.55 -30.55
CA GLN A 238 6.85 -4.68 -31.45
C GLN A 238 6.08 -4.28 -32.72
N SER A 239 5.11 -3.39 -32.58
CA SER A 239 4.35 -2.87 -33.73
C SER A 239 5.09 -1.83 -34.58
N GLY A 240 6.32 -1.45 -34.17
CA GLY A 240 7.15 -0.49 -34.90
C GLY A 240 6.68 0.96 -34.84
N GLU A 241 5.92 1.32 -33.80
CA GLU A 241 5.44 2.70 -33.59
C GLU A 241 6.61 3.70 -33.46
N ASN A 242 6.33 4.97 -33.72
CA ASN A 242 7.36 6.01 -33.58
C ASN A 242 7.73 6.21 -32.10
N PRO A 243 9.03 6.23 -31.71
CA PRO A 243 9.45 6.40 -30.33
C PRO A 243 8.87 7.63 -29.63
N LYS A 244 8.72 8.76 -30.35
CA LYS A 244 8.05 9.96 -29.82
C LYS A 244 6.57 9.73 -29.52
N TYR A 245 5.88 9.01 -30.39
CA TYR A 245 4.47 8.65 -30.21
C TYR A 245 4.30 7.69 -29.02
N ILE A 246 5.20 6.69 -28.89
CA ILE A 246 5.25 5.78 -27.73
C ILE A 246 5.36 6.59 -26.44
N ARG A 247 6.28 7.55 -26.36
CA ARG A 247 6.43 8.42 -25.19
C ARG A 247 5.14 9.18 -24.88
N GLU A 248 4.51 9.80 -25.88
CA GLU A 248 3.24 10.52 -25.69
C GLU A 248 2.12 9.60 -25.18
N LYS A 249 2.02 8.40 -25.73
CA LYS A 249 1.07 7.37 -25.33
C LYS A 249 1.29 6.94 -23.88
N LEU A 250 2.53 6.67 -23.49
CA LEU A 250 2.89 6.27 -22.14
C LEU A 250 2.78 7.40 -21.11
N ASN A 251 2.90 8.64 -21.52
CA ASN A 251 2.64 9.79 -20.65
C ASN A 251 1.21 9.87 -20.12
N SER A 252 0.24 9.14 -20.72
CA SER A 252 -1.12 9.04 -20.19
C SER A 252 -1.20 8.33 -18.84
N TYR A 253 -0.23 7.46 -18.53
CA TYR A 253 -0.10 6.77 -17.24
C TYR A 253 0.43 7.67 -16.13
N ILE A 254 0.96 8.84 -16.47
CA ILE A 254 1.54 9.79 -15.51
C ILE A 254 0.58 10.96 -15.30
N THR A 255 0.46 11.38 -14.03
CA THR A 255 -0.34 12.54 -13.64
C THR A 255 0.21 13.82 -14.32
N TYR A 256 -0.67 14.73 -14.74
CA TYR A 256 -0.30 15.95 -15.47
C TYR A 256 0.80 16.79 -14.78
N ASN A 257 0.81 16.82 -13.45
CA ASN A 257 1.84 17.51 -12.66
C ASN A 257 3.22 16.83 -12.69
N GLU A 258 3.28 15.55 -12.96
CA GLU A 258 4.54 14.78 -13.05
C GLU A 258 5.14 14.80 -14.46
N ARG A 259 4.32 15.13 -15.49
CA ARG A 259 4.78 15.33 -16.89
C ARG A 259 5.68 16.54 -17.05
N GLY A 260 5.55 17.57 -16.19
CA GLY A 260 6.32 18.83 -16.26
C GLY A 260 7.73 18.78 -15.67
N LEU A 261 8.12 17.72 -14.98
CA LEU A 261 9.43 17.62 -14.36
C LEU A 261 10.56 17.25 -15.33
N THR A 262 10.24 16.74 -16.52
CA THR A 262 11.23 16.37 -17.53
C THR A 262 11.52 17.45 -18.56
N SER A 263 10.68 18.50 -18.68
CA SER A 263 10.86 19.60 -19.63
C SER A 263 11.63 20.81 -19.11
N THR A 264 11.90 20.87 -17.79
CA THR A 264 12.54 22.06 -17.17
C THR A 264 14.04 21.89 -16.85
N THR A 265 14.60 20.70 -16.96
CA THR A 265 16.04 20.49 -16.70
C THR A 265 16.94 20.76 -17.91
N ASN A 266 16.40 20.84 -19.15
CA ASN A 266 17.20 21.10 -20.34
C ASN A 266 17.16 22.54 -20.84
N ASP A 267 16.27 23.40 -20.31
CA ASP A 267 16.14 24.80 -20.75
C ASP A 267 16.74 25.85 -19.80
N GLU A 268 17.17 25.47 -18.59
CA GLU A 268 17.77 26.43 -17.64
C GLU A 268 19.28 26.59 -17.76
N GLU A 269 19.98 25.80 -18.59
CA GLU A 269 21.42 25.96 -18.82
C GLU A 269 21.76 26.93 -19.97
N SER A 270 20.79 27.45 -20.75
CA SER A 270 21.09 28.27 -21.93
C SER A 270 20.76 29.77 -21.83
N THR A 271 20.18 30.29 -20.75
CA THR A 271 19.93 31.74 -20.64
C THR A 271 20.24 32.32 -19.26
N GLY A 272 21.52 32.43 -18.98
CA GLY A 272 22.02 33.32 -17.91
C GLY A 272 21.87 34.81 -18.29
N LYS A 273 20.71 35.43 -18.05
CA LYS A 273 20.60 36.87 -17.94
C LYS A 273 19.46 37.30 -17.03
N LYS A 274 19.83 37.75 -15.82
CA LYS A 274 18.91 38.45 -14.90
C LYS A 274 18.48 39.77 -15.50
N PRO A 275 17.19 40.14 -15.50
CA PRO A 275 16.78 41.52 -15.80
C PRO A 275 17.01 42.39 -14.57
N LYS A 276 17.75 43.46 -14.77
CA LYS A 276 17.96 44.58 -13.81
C LYS A 276 16.62 45.28 -13.55
N ARG A 277 16.19 45.33 -12.30
CA ARG A 277 15.16 46.26 -11.80
C ARG A 277 15.66 47.70 -11.94
N GLY A 278 15.09 48.45 -12.85
CA GLY A 278 15.25 49.88 -12.93
C GLY A 278 14.38 50.60 -11.88
N LEU A 279 15.05 51.28 -10.96
CA LEU A 279 14.45 52.28 -10.08
C LEU A 279 14.13 53.54 -10.85
N GLY A 280 12.99 54.11 -10.57
CA GLY A 280 12.90 55.54 -10.46
C GLY A 280 12.13 56.30 -11.51
N ARG A 281 11.09 56.99 -11.15
CA ARG A 281 11.14 58.45 -11.05
C ARG A 281 9.81 59.00 -10.49
N LYS A 282 9.94 59.62 -9.34
CA LYS A 282 8.93 60.58 -8.88
C LYS A 282 8.89 61.77 -9.86
N ALA A 283 7.70 62.21 -10.22
CA ALA A 283 7.49 63.58 -10.71
C ALA A 283 6.26 64.17 -10.04
N LYS A 284 6.49 65.34 -9.44
CA LYS A 284 5.52 66.25 -8.91
C LYS A 284 4.75 66.95 -10.06
N ALA A 285 3.51 67.14 -9.88
CA ALA A 285 2.76 68.36 -9.93
C ALA A 285 1.30 68.09 -9.59
#